data_5bc7a92d327e6d6048dedd1dc08a74ed
#
_entry.id   5bc7a92d327e6d6048dedd1dc08a74ed
#
_cell.length_a   1.000
_cell.length_b   1.000
_cell.length_c   1.000
_cell.angle_alpha   90.00
_cell.angle_beta   90.00
_cell.angle_gamma   90.00
#
_symmetry.space_group_name_H-M   'P 1'
#
loop_
_entity.id
_entity.type
_entity.pdbx_description
1 polymer ?
#
loop_
_entity_poly.entity_id
_entity_poly.type
_entity_poly.pdbx_seq_one_letter_code
_entity_poly.pdbx_strand_id
1 'polypeptide(L)'
;MSSIEDNKIIAQRWMELISEHKIEEICEITAPNWKIHGSLPGLPLGPEGVRKLFGSFGPIQQKWTIEDVIAEGDKVVVRATNTCIQESFFGIPSRGRQQIFTVTFIHYIADGKIVETWRNADDLGRILQLGARIEPGISE
;
A
#
# COMPACT_ATOMS: atom_id res chain seq x y z
N MET A 1 13.90 -22.07 4.82
CA MET A 1 12.44 -22.06 4.52
C MET A 1 11.73 -21.09 5.45
N SER A 2 10.89 -20.28 4.88
CA SER A 2 10.08 -19.36 5.67
C SER A 2 8.89 -20.11 6.25
N SER A 3 8.64 -19.93 7.54
CA SER A 3 7.41 -20.42 8.16
C SER A 3 6.28 -19.42 7.91
N ILE A 4 5.04 -19.86 8.16
CA ILE A 4 3.88 -18.98 8.11
C ILE A 4 4.07 -17.80 9.06
N GLU A 5 4.56 -18.06 10.27
CA GLU A 5 4.79 -16.99 11.25
C GLU A 5 5.86 -16.00 10.80
N ASP A 6 6.95 -16.49 10.19
CA ASP A 6 8.00 -15.63 9.64
C ASP A 6 7.43 -14.73 8.52
N ASN A 7 6.58 -15.29 7.65
CA ASN A 7 5.97 -14.55 6.57
C ASN A 7 5.01 -13.47 7.09
N LYS A 8 4.25 -13.76 8.15
CA LYS A 8 3.41 -12.76 8.79
C LYS A 8 4.23 -11.59 9.34
N ILE A 9 5.38 -11.89 9.95
CA ILE A 9 6.29 -10.86 10.48
C ILE A 9 6.78 -9.96 9.36
N ILE A 10 7.15 -10.52 8.20
CA ILE A 10 7.61 -9.75 7.05
C ILE A 10 6.50 -8.82 6.55
N ALA A 11 5.28 -9.32 6.42
CA ALA A 11 4.15 -8.52 5.97
C ALA A 11 3.83 -7.37 6.96
N GLN A 12 3.89 -7.64 8.25
CA GLN A 12 3.70 -6.63 9.29
C GLN A 12 4.81 -5.59 9.25
N ARG A 13 6.05 -6.05 9.07
CA ARG A 13 7.22 -5.16 8.96
C ARG A 13 7.09 -4.20 7.79
N TRP A 14 6.57 -4.69 6.65
CA TRP A 14 6.33 -3.86 5.46
C TRP A 14 5.42 -2.68 5.80
N MET A 15 4.31 -2.93 6.53
CA MET A 15 3.39 -1.87 6.95
C MET A 15 4.05 -0.87 7.90
N GLU A 16 4.81 -1.36 8.86
CA GLU A 16 5.52 -0.49 9.81
C GLU A 16 6.50 0.42 9.09
N LEU A 17 7.25 -0.12 8.14
CA LEU A 17 8.24 0.65 7.38
C LEU A 17 7.58 1.70 6.49
N ILE A 18 6.40 1.40 5.91
CA ILE A 18 5.64 2.39 5.15
C ILE A 18 5.19 3.52 6.07
N SER A 19 4.65 3.20 7.25
CA SER A 19 4.21 4.20 8.23
C SER A 19 5.36 5.12 8.65
N GLU A 20 6.56 4.58 8.75
CA GLU A 20 7.76 5.32 9.14
C GLU A 20 8.48 5.95 7.94
N HIS A 21 7.99 5.73 6.73
CA HIS A 21 8.57 6.23 5.48
C HIS A 21 10.02 5.79 5.28
N LYS A 22 10.33 4.55 5.67
CA LYS A 22 11.67 3.98 5.55
C LYS A 22 11.82 3.19 4.25
N ILE A 23 11.92 3.90 3.15
CA ILE A 23 11.89 3.33 1.80
C ILE A 23 13.01 2.31 1.57
N GLU A 24 14.24 2.63 1.96
CA GLU A 24 15.36 1.72 1.71
C GLU A 24 15.24 0.42 2.53
N GLU A 25 14.68 0.50 3.72
CA GLU A 25 14.42 -0.71 4.52
C GLU A 25 13.31 -1.56 3.92
N ILE A 26 12.31 -0.94 3.28
CA ILE A 26 11.29 -1.67 2.50
C ILE A 26 11.98 -2.44 1.37
N CYS A 27 12.94 -1.81 0.69
CA CYS A 27 13.69 -2.44 -0.40
C CYS A 27 14.42 -3.70 0.06
N GLU A 28 14.90 -3.73 1.30
CA GLU A 28 15.61 -4.88 1.85
C GLU A 28 14.75 -6.14 1.97
N ILE A 29 13.45 -5.97 2.13
CA ILE A 29 12.50 -7.09 2.22
C ILE A 29 11.70 -7.27 0.94
N THR A 30 12.16 -6.68 -0.16
CA THR A 30 11.49 -6.72 -1.47
C THR A 30 12.32 -7.55 -2.42
N ALA A 31 11.67 -8.52 -3.09
CA ALA A 31 12.34 -9.35 -4.08
C ALA A 31 12.72 -8.54 -5.33
N PRO A 32 13.77 -8.95 -6.05
CA PRO A 32 14.19 -8.23 -7.27
C PRO A 32 13.13 -8.13 -8.35
N ASN A 33 12.19 -9.06 -8.37
CA ASN A 33 11.10 -9.10 -9.35
C ASN A 33 9.75 -8.72 -8.78
N TRP A 34 9.73 -8.06 -7.63
CA TRP A 34 8.47 -7.63 -6.99
C TRP A 34 7.64 -6.75 -7.93
N LYS A 35 6.34 -7.00 -7.93
CA LYS A 35 5.36 -6.14 -8.58
C LYS A 35 4.13 -5.97 -7.70
N ILE A 36 3.42 -4.87 -7.89
CA ILE A 36 2.19 -4.58 -7.16
C ILE A 36 1.04 -4.36 -8.14
N HIS A 37 -0.11 -4.92 -7.80
CA HIS A 37 -1.36 -4.75 -8.53
C HIS A 37 -2.27 -3.80 -7.73
N GLY A 38 -3.05 -2.98 -8.42
CA GLY A 38 -3.99 -2.07 -7.78
C GLY A 38 -3.34 -0.79 -7.25
N SER A 39 -2.22 -0.40 -7.83
CA SER A 39 -1.48 0.82 -7.50
C SER A 39 -1.14 1.57 -8.79
N LEU A 40 -0.09 2.38 -8.79
CA LEU A 40 0.32 3.12 -9.98
C LEU A 40 0.69 2.19 -11.12
N PRO A 41 0.26 2.48 -12.36
CA PRO A 41 0.67 1.69 -13.51
C PRO A 41 2.13 1.99 -13.93
N GLY A 42 2.76 1.03 -14.59
CA GLY A 42 4.07 1.25 -15.19
C GLY A 42 5.22 1.32 -14.20
N LEU A 43 5.05 0.83 -12.97
CA LEU A 43 6.16 0.80 -12.02
C LEU A 43 7.21 -0.23 -12.46
N PRO A 44 8.50 0.09 -12.31
CA PRO A 44 9.55 -0.91 -12.51
C PRO A 44 9.45 -2.02 -11.48
N LEU A 45 10.04 -3.17 -11.78
CA LEU A 45 10.04 -4.30 -10.86
C LEU A 45 11.03 -4.07 -9.72
N GLY A 46 10.77 -4.73 -8.58
CA GLY A 46 11.68 -4.80 -7.46
C GLY A 46 11.84 -3.49 -6.69
N PRO A 47 13.00 -3.32 -6.04
CA PRO A 47 13.26 -2.13 -5.21
C PRO A 47 13.09 -0.80 -5.93
N GLU A 48 13.37 -0.73 -7.24
CA GLU A 48 13.11 0.49 -8.00
C GLU A 48 11.64 0.85 -8.05
N GLY A 49 10.76 -0.16 -8.11
CA GLY A 49 9.32 0.04 -8.02
C GLY A 49 8.91 0.58 -6.65
N VAL A 50 9.53 0.07 -5.60
CA VAL A 50 9.31 0.56 -4.23
C VAL A 50 9.70 2.04 -4.13
N ARG A 51 10.89 2.40 -4.59
CA ARG A 51 11.39 3.78 -4.53
C ARG A 51 10.49 4.73 -5.30
N LYS A 52 10.08 4.33 -6.49
CA LYS A 52 9.22 5.17 -7.34
C LYS A 52 7.83 5.33 -6.74
N LEU A 53 7.23 4.25 -6.26
CA LEU A 53 5.89 4.29 -5.67
C LEU A 53 5.86 5.16 -4.42
N PHE A 54 6.68 4.84 -3.43
CA PHE A 54 6.65 5.54 -2.15
C PHE A 54 7.28 6.93 -2.23
N GLY A 55 8.21 7.15 -3.16
CA GLY A 55 8.75 8.48 -3.43
C GLY A 55 7.76 9.42 -4.09
N SER A 56 6.72 8.89 -4.75
CA SER A 56 5.72 9.72 -5.44
C SER A 56 4.69 10.34 -4.50
N PHE A 57 4.62 9.88 -3.25
CA PHE A 57 3.58 10.34 -2.33
C PHE A 57 3.78 11.78 -1.84
N GLY A 58 5.00 12.31 -1.95
CA GLY A 58 5.32 13.62 -1.40
C GLY A 58 5.21 13.62 0.14
N PRO A 59 5.12 14.80 0.75
CA PRO A 59 4.92 14.89 2.19
C PRO A 59 3.58 14.27 2.59
N ILE A 60 3.64 13.32 3.49
CA ILE A 60 2.45 12.65 4.01
C ILE A 60 2.62 12.37 5.49
N GLN A 61 1.61 12.70 6.28
CA GLN A 61 1.49 12.26 7.65
C GLN A 61 0.52 11.08 7.63
N GLN A 62 0.98 9.90 8.02
CA GLN A 62 0.15 8.71 7.95
C GLN A 62 0.39 7.78 9.10
N LYS A 63 -0.66 7.03 9.42
CA LYS A 63 -0.60 5.94 10.38
C LYS A 63 -1.36 4.76 9.79
N TRP A 64 -0.70 3.61 9.74
CA TRP A 64 -1.33 2.35 9.40
C TRP A 64 -1.69 1.59 10.66
N THR A 65 -2.93 1.15 10.75
CA THR A 65 -3.40 0.26 11.81
C THR A 65 -3.70 -1.07 11.20
N ILE A 66 -2.99 -2.11 11.62
CA ILE A 66 -3.22 -3.48 11.14
C ILE A 66 -4.42 -4.03 11.90
N GLU A 67 -5.45 -4.43 11.16
CA GLU A 67 -6.68 -4.99 11.73
C GLU A 67 -6.61 -6.51 11.80
N ASP A 68 -6.16 -7.16 10.73
CA ASP A 68 -6.03 -8.62 10.64
C ASP A 68 -4.78 -9.00 9.86
N VAL A 69 -4.17 -10.11 10.26
CA VAL A 69 -3.11 -10.77 9.51
C VAL A 69 -3.47 -12.25 9.41
N ILE A 70 -3.70 -12.72 8.19
CA ILE A 70 -4.12 -14.10 7.91
C ILE A 70 -3.16 -14.67 6.89
N ALA A 71 -2.64 -15.86 7.15
CA ALA A 71 -1.68 -16.48 6.25
C ALA A 71 -2.03 -17.95 5.98
N GLU A 72 -1.80 -18.34 4.74
CA GLU A 72 -1.89 -19.72 4.30
C GLU A 72 -0.83 -19.96 3.23
N GLY A 73 -0.02 -20.99 3.39
CA GLY A 73 1.08 -21.27 2.49
C GLY A 73 2.04 -20.08 2.41
N ASP A 74 2.32 -19.63 1.19
CA ASP A 74 3.24 -18.52 0.93
C ASP A 74 2.55 -17.16 0.90
N LYS A 75 1.25 -17.10 1.17
CA LYS A 75 0.48 -15.87 1.06
C LYS A 75 0.10 -15.34 2.44
N VAL A 76 0.20 -14.03 2.58
CA VAL A 76 -0.22 -13.32 3.79
C VAL A 76 -1.20 -12.23 3.40
N VAL A 77 -2.35 -12.23 4.05
CA VAL A 77 -3.38 -11.20 3.90
C VAL A 77 -3.25 -10.24 5.06
N VAL A 78 -3.15 -8.96 4.76
CA VAL A 78 -3.13 -7.89 5.77
C VAL A 78 -4.30 -6.96 5.49
N ARG A 79 -5.25 -6.89 6.41
CA ARG A 79 -6.33 -5.91 6.36
C ARG A 79 -5.95 -4.77 7.29
N ALA A 80 -5.98 -3.55 6.79
CA ALA A 80 -5.47 -2.40 7.53
C ALA A 80 -6.29 -1.14 7.27
N THR A 81 -6.17 -0.19 8.17
CA THR A 81 -6.78 1.14 8.06
C THR A 81 -5.67 2.17 8.01
N ASN A 82 -5.75 3.07 7.05
CA ASN A 82 -4.85 4.20 6.95
C ASN A 82 -5.56 5.47 7.40
N THR A 83 -4.91 6.23 8.26
CA THR A 83 -5.32 7.59 8.60
C THR A 83 -4.21 8.50 8.13
N CYS A 84 -4.50 9.43 7.24
CA CYS A 84 -3.45 10.27 6.68
C CYS A 84 -3.91 11.70 6.39
N ILE A 85 -2.92 12.58 6.33
CA ILE A 85 -3.03 13.90 5.74
C ILE A 85 -1.95 13.98 4.67
N GLN A 86 -2.38 14.09 3.42
CA GLN A 86 -1.51 14.19 2.26
C GLN A 86 -1.96 15.41 1.45
N GLU A 87 -1.04 16.05 0.76
CA GLU A 87 -1.33 17.30 0.04
C GLU A 87 -2.43 17.11 -1.01
N SER A 88 -2.34 16.01 -1.77
CA SER A 88 -3.33 15.70 -2.78
C SER A 88 -3.40 14.19 -3.03
N PHE A 89 -4.50 13.73 -3.60
CA PHE A 89 -4.69 12.35 -4.01
C PHE A 89 -5.51 12.35 -5.30
N PHE A 90 -5.05 11.66 -6.33
CA PHE A 90 -5.62 11.68 -7.67
C PHE A 90 -5.77 13.12 -8.20
N GLY A 91 -4.83 13.99 -7.88
CA GLY A 91 -4.87 15.38 -8.29
C GLY A 91 -5.89 16.24 -7.53
N ILE A 92 -6.57 15.68 -6.54
CA ILE A 92 -7.56 16.41 -5.74
C ILE A 92 -6.85 16.95 -4.48
N PRO A 93 -6.81 18.28 -4.28
CA PRO A 93 -6.14 18.85 -3.13
C PRO A 93 -6.90 18.52 -1.84
N SER A 94 -6.16 18.14 -0.81
CA SER A 94 -6.77 17.78 0.48
C SER A 94 -7.16 18.98 1.31
N ARG A 95 -6.48 20.10 1.13
CA ARG A 95 -6.67 21.31 1.93
C ARG A 95 -6.52 21.06 3.43
N GLY A 96 -5.58 20.17 3.78
CA GLY A 96 -5.32 19.78 5.15
C GLY A 96 -6.32 18.81 5.75
N ARG A 97 -7.26 18.29 4.96
CA ARG A 97 -8.25 17.33 5.48
C ARG A 97 -7.63 15.98 5.73
N GLN A 98 -7.98 15.40 6.86
CA GLN A 98 -7.61 14.02 7.16
C GLN A 98 -8.48 13.06 6.36
N GLN A 99 -7.86 12.03 5.82
CA GLN A 99 -8.56 10.94 5.16
C GLN A 99 -8.38 9.66 5.97
N ILE A 100 -9.41 8.82 5.96
CA ILE A 100 -9.39 7.50 6.58
C ILE A 100 -9.91 6.52 5.53
N PHE A 101 -9.13 5.50 5.23
CA PHE A 101 -9.53 4.49 4.25
C PHE A 101 -8.99 3.12 4.61
N THR A 102 -9.67 2.08 4.15
CA THR A 102 -9.31 0.70 4.41
C THR A 102 -8.60 0.11 3.20
N VAL A 103 -7.70 -0.82 3.46
CA VAL A 103 -6.95 -1.53 2.43
C VAL A 103 -6.81 -2.98 2.83
N THR A 104 -6.91 -3.87 1.86
CA THR A 104 -6.52 -5.25 2.01
C THR A 104 -5.36 -5.52 1.07
N PHE A 105 -4.24 -5.96 1.63
CA PHE A 105 -3.09 -6.40 0.87
C PHE A 105 -2.99 -7.92 0.93
N ILE A 106 -2.65 -8.52 -0.20
CA ILE A 106 -2.24 -9.92 -0.23
C ILE A 106 -0.79 -9.92 -0.74
N HIS A 107 0.10 -10.52 0.04
CA HIS A 107 1.51 -10.64 -0.32
C HIS A 107 1.84 -12.10 -0.58
N TYR A 108 2.54 -12.36 -1.68
CA TYR A 108 3.24 -13.60 -1.88
C TYR A 108 4.68 -13.41 -1.40
N ILE A 109 5.12 -14.26 -0.48
CA ILE A 109 6.42 -14.14 0.18
C ILE A 109 7.22 -15.42 -0.08
N ALA A 110 8.46 -15.26 -0.52
CA ALA A 110 9.36 -16.37 -0.75
C ALA A 110 10.78 -15.96 -0.30
N ASP A 111 11.47 -16.87 0.38
CA ASP A 111 12.85 -16.69 0.82
C ASP A 111 13.06 -15.39 1.61
N GLY A 112 12.09 -15.07 2.48
CA GLY A 112 12.18 -13.90 3.34
C GLY A 112 11.93 -12.57 2.66
N LYS A 113 11.39 -12.57 1.44
CA LYS A 113 11.14 -11.35 0.68
C LYS A 113 9.75 -11.34 0.06
N ILE A 114 9.16 -10.16 -0.06
CA ILE A 114 7.88 -9.98 -0.73
C ILE A 114 8.12 -10.01 -2.24
N VAL A 115 7.46 -10.94 -2.92
CA VAL A 115 7.62 -11.18 -4.36
C VAL A 115 6.52 -10.50 -5.16
N GLU A 116 5.32 -10.46 -4.62
CA GLU A 116 4.16 -9.90 -5.31
C GLU A 116 3.15 -9.39 -4.29
N THR A 117 2.50 -8.28 -4.63
CA THR A 117 1.52 -7.66 -3.76
C THR A 117 0.27 -7.32 -4.57
N TRP A 118 -0.89 -7.68 -4.04
CA TRP A 118 -2.20 -7.23 -4.54
C TRP A 118 -2.77 -6.24 -3.54
N ARG A 119 -3.18 -5.08 -4.03
CA ARG A 119 -3.74 -4.01 -3.21
C ARG A 119 -5.18 -3.77 -3.62
N ASN A 120 -6.10 -3.93 -2.69
CA ASN A 120 -7.50 -3.53 -2.86
C ASN A 120 -7.82 -2.52 -1.78
N ALA A 121 -8.02 -1.29 -2.18
CA ALA A 121 -8.23 -0.17 -1.28
C ALA A 121 -9.52 0.57 -1.59
N ASP A 122 -10.10 1.17 -0.57
CA ASP A 122 -11.24 2.06 -0.74
C ASP A 122 -10.78 3.44 -1.21
N ASP A 123 -10.18 3.48 -2.39
CA ASP A 123 -9.74 4.74 -3.00
C ASP A 123 -10.91 5.64 -3.35
N LEU A 124 -12.05 5.06 -3.72
CA LEU A 124 -13.26 5.81 -3.97
C LEU A 124 -13.71 6.57 -2.71
N GLY A 125 -13.80 5.88 -1.58
CA GLY A 125 -14.15 6.53 -0.31
C GLY A 125 -13.19 7.66 0.03
N ARG A 126 -11.90 7.45 -0.24
CA ARG A 126 -10.88 8.46 0.02
C ARG A 126 -11.07 9.72 -0.82
N ILE A 127 -11.32 9.60 -2.13
CA ILE A 127 -11.53 10.78 -2.99
C ILE A 127 -12.84 11.49 -2.67
N LEU A 128 -13.86 10.77 -2.24
CA LEU A 128 -15.12 11.39 -1.79
C LEU A 128 -14.89 12.23 -0.53
N GLN A 129 -14.03 11.79 0.38
CA GLN A 129 -13.66 12.56 1.56
C GLN A 129 -12.96 13.88 1.19
N LEU A 130 -12.29 13.91 0.05
CA LEU A 130 -11.63 15.11 -0.46
C LEU A 130 -12.58 16.05 -1.22
N GLY A 131 -13.86 15.68 -1.34
CA GLY A 131 -14.86 16.50 -2.00
C GLY A 131 -15.11 16.15 -3.47
N ALA A 132 -14.56 15.04 -3.95
CA ALA A 132 -14.82 14.60 -5.31
C ALA A 132 -16.29 14.20 -5.49
N ARG A 133 -16.79 14.36 -6.69
CA ARG A 133 -18.11 13.89 -7.10
C ARG A 133 -17.97 12.86 -8.19
N ILE A 134 -18.90 11.92 -8.22
CA ILE A 134 -18.99 10.95 -9.30
C ILE A 134 -20.13 11.37 -10.20
N GLU A 135 -19.82 11.56 -11.48
CA GLU A 135 -20.81 11.90 -12.48
C GLU A 135 -20.77 10.88 -13.61
N PRO A 136 -21.93 10.49 -14.17
CA PRO A 136 -21.93 9.62 -15.34
C PRO A 136 -21.16 10.28 -16.49
N GLY A 137 -20.21 9.56 -17.06
CA GLY A 137 -19.47 10.03 -18.22
C GLY A 137 -20.19 9.83 -19.55
N ILE A 138 -21.39 9.28 -19.49
CA ILE A 138 -22.20 8.98 -20.68
C ILE A 138 -23.27 10.02 -20.82
N SER A 139 -23.29 10.72 -21.95
CA SER A 139 -24.40 11.58 -22.32
C SER A 139 -25.17 10.92 -23.46
N GLU A 140 -26.46 11.04 -23.44
CA GLU A 140 -27.33 10.50 -24.48
C GLU A 140 -27.65 11.51 -25.53
#